data_8a519870e4efd8f394ab77c55b30d80b
#
_entry.id   8a519870e4efd8f394ab77c55b30d80b
#
_cell.length_a   1.000
_cell.length_b   1.000
_cell.length_c   1.000
_cell.angle_alpha   90.00
_cell.angle_beta   90.00
_cell.angle_gamma   90.00
#
_symmetry.space_group_name_H-M   'P 1'
#
loop_
_entity.id
_entity.type
_entity.pdbx_description
1 polymer ?
#
loop_
_entity_poly.entity_id
_entity_poly.type
_entity_poly.pdbx_seq_one_letter_code
_entity_poly.pdbx_strand_id
1 'polypeptide(L)'
;MDYLATLAAAPVASADYLAKQIKGDSIRRRIIQSGEQITQIGHTLDTDSSTLVKAAVEQVLEIEASDILDEDYQTAYEAASRLTDRMDDLRKHPEHPQGLLSGYEPLDKLVGGFLPGQMIVVAGRPGMGKSTLAMDFARHASITNRIPTIIFNLEMGAEELMERLLAAQLHLPMQYFNDPAQMAPDEWDRVQDARNRLEDTPLYIDDGVDITMGSVRAKCRRLNRSLEHEGMPPLGLVVIDYLQLMSSGKKVESRQQEVSAFSRQCKMLAKELNVPVVVLSQLNRNSEQRGDKVPEMADLRESGSIEQDADMVMLVHRPEVYDHDERPGEADVILAKHRNGPIGSVTLGFVADQSRFAPFPPDKMFEHGYGRDDGGMAGF
;
A
#
# COMPACT_ATOMS: atom_id res chain seq x y z
N MET A 1 -15.79 13.81 -58.72
CA MET A 1 -15.86 15.03 -57.85
C MET A 1 -16.93 14.94 -56.78
N ASP A 2 -17.89 14.04 -56.86
CA ASP A 2 -19.02 13.92 -55.90
C ASP A 2 -18.66 13.33 -54.53
N TYR A 3 -17.63 12.50 -54.48
CA TYR A 3 -17.26 11.82 -53.20
C TYR A 3 -16.67 12.78 -52.18
N LEU A 4 -15.88 13.77 -52.59
CA LEU A 4 -15.32 14.80 -51.71
C LEU A 4 -16.36 15.81 -51.21
N ALA A 5 -17.40 16.08 -52.04
CA ALA A 5 -18.51 16.94 -51.64
C ALA A 5 -19.40 16.27 -50.56
N THR A 6 -19.55 14.95 -50.62
CA THR A 6 -20.31 14.16 -49.63
C THR A 6 -19.58 14.10 -48.26
N LEU A 7 -18.25 14.06 -48.27
CA LEU A 7 -17.43 14.10 -47.07
C LEU A 7 -17.42 15.50 -46.38
N ALA A 8 -17.51 16.59 -47.17
CA ALA A 8 -17.55 17.94 -46.65
C ALA A 8 -18.92 18.34 -46.05
N ALA A 9 -19.97 17.61 -46.37
CA ALA A 9 -21.33 17.85 -45.87
C ALA A 9 -21.71 17.06 -44.60
N ALA A 10 -20.79 16.25 -44.05
CA ALA A 10 -21.06 15.48 -42.86
C ALA A 10 -21.15 16.42 -41.64
N PRO A 11 -22.24 16.42 -40.86
CA PRO A 11 -22.39 17.28 -39.70
C PRO A 11 -21.34 16.95 -38.63
N VAL A 12 -20.91 17.95 -37.89
CA VAL A 12 -19.87 17.82 -36.80
C VAL A 12 -20.21 16.71 -35.79
N ALA A 13 -21.49 16.41 -35.58
CA ALA A 13 -21.96 15.24 -34.81
C ALA A 13 -21.48 13.87 -35.35
N SER A 14 -20.99 13.79 -36.58
CA SER A 14 -20.44 12.58 -37.18
C SER A 14 -18.97 12.33 -36.81
N ALA A 15 -18.22 13.33 -36.39
CA ALA A 15 -16.82 13.20 -36.02
C ALA A 15 -16.66 12.38 -34.73
N ASP A 16 -17.45 12.69 -33.69
CA ASP A 16 -17.48 11.92 -32.43
C ASP A 16 -17.97 10.48 -32.67
N TYR A 17 -18.95 10.31 -33.53
CA TYR A 17 -19.45 8.97 -33.92
C TYR A 17 -18.37 8.16 -34.63
N LEU A 18 -17.68 8.79 -35.58
CA LEU A 18 -16.57 8.15 -36.33
C LEU A 18 -15.38 7.84 -35.42
N ALA A 19 -15.04 8.75 -34.49
CA ALA A 19 -14.00 8.53 -33.50
C ALA A 19 -14.33 7.33 -32.60
N LYS A 20 -15.56 7.22 -32.11
CA LYS A 20 -16.04 6.06 -31.34
C LYS A 20 -15.98 4.76 -32.12
N GLN A 21 -16.35 4.78 -33.43
CA GLN A 21 -16.24 3.60 -34.29
C GLN A 21 -14.78 3.18 -34.51
N ILE A 22 -13.89 4.13 -34.83
CA ILE A 22 -12.43 3.88 -34.98
C ILE A 22 -11.84 3.30 -33.72
N LYS A 23 -12.20 3.86 -32.54
CA LYS A 23 -11.79 3.35 -31.22
C LYS A 23 -12.30 1.91 -31.02
N GLY A 24 -13.56 1.65 -31.29
CA GLY A 24 -14.16 0.30 -31.22
C GLY A 24 -13.46 -0.71 -32.13
N ASP A 25 -13.13 -0.32 -33.37
CA ASP A 25 -12.42 -1.18 -34.32
C ASP A 25 -10.92 -1.38 -33.91
N SER A 26 -10.31 -0.41 -33.28
CA SER A 26 -8.97 -0.55 -32.71
C SER A 26 -8.95 -1.59 -31.57
N ILE A 27 -9.93 -1.53 -30.66
CA ILE A 27 -10.09 -2.51 -29.58
C ILE A 27 -10.33 -3.91 -30.14
N ARG A 28 -11.23 -4.05 -31.14
CA ARG A 28 -11.48 -5.35 -31.79
C ARG A 28 -10.21 -5.95 -32.41
N ARG A 29 -9.40 -5.14 -33.11
CA ARG A 29 -8.11 -5.59 -33.67
C ARG A 29 -7.15 -6.07 -32.59
N ARG A 30 -7.04 -5.36 -31.48
CA ARG A 30 -6.19 -5.75 -30.34
C ARG A 30 -6.66 -7.05 -29.70
N ILE A 31 -7.97 -7.21 -29.50
CA ILE A 31 -8.55 -8.48 -29.01
C ILE A 31 -8.18 -9.64 -29.93
N ILE A 32 -8.28 -9.45 -31.25
CA ILE A 32 -7.91 -10.48 -32.23
C ILE A 32 -6.41 -10.81 -32.10
N GLN A 33 -5.53 -9.81 -32.08
CA GLN A 33 -4.10 -10.01 -31.94
C GLN A 33 -3.71 -10.73 -30.63
N SER A 34 -4.30 -10.32 -29.51
CA SER A 34 -4.07 -11.00 -28.22
C SER A 34 -4.62 -12.43 -28.23
N GLY A 35 -5.76 -12.67 -28.88
CA GLY A 35 -6.29 -14.02 -29.09
C GLY A 35 -5.34 -14.93 -29.89
N GLU A 36 -4.72 -14.39 -30.93
CA GLU A 36 -3.69 -15.10 -31.71
C GLU A 36 -2.46 -15.40 -30.85
N GLN A 37 -2.00 -14.45 -30.04
CA GLN A 37 -0.88 -14.64 -29.11
C GLN A 37 -1.21 -15.67 -28.02
N ILE A 38 -2.41 -15.63 -27.44
CA ILE A 38 -2.87 -16.63 -26.46
C ILE A 38 -2.91 -18.01 -27.10
N THR A 39 -3.35 -18.11 -28.37
CA THR A 39 -3.35 -19.37 -29.10
C THR A 39 -1.92 -19.90 -29.28
N GLN A 40 -0.96 -19.03 -29.63
CA GLN A 40 0.46 -19.40 -29.73
C GLN A 40 1.04 -19.86 -28.40
N ILE A 41 0.71 -19.18 -27.29
CA ILE A 41 1.09 -19.58 -25.92
C ILE A 41 0.57 -21.00 -25.65
N GLY A 42 -0.69 -21.29 -26.00
CA GLY A 42 -1.30 -22.62 -25.79
C GLY A 42 -0.67 -23.73 -26.63
N HIS A 43 0.02 -23.41 -27.73
CA HIS A 43 0.77 -24.36 -28.55
C HIS A 43 2.20 -24.58 -28.10
N THR A 44 2.69 -23.85 -27.08
CA THR A 44 4.05 -24.03 -26.57
C THR A 44 4.16 -25.36 -25.81
N LEU A 45 4.95 -26.28 -26.35
CA LEU A 45 5.24 -27.56 -25.71
C LEU A 45 6.33 -27.34 -24.64
N ASP A 46 6.35 -28.18 -23.60
CA ASP A 46 7.33 -28.17 -22.50
C ASP A 46 7.26 -26.99 -21.51
N THR A 47 6.12 -26.31 -21.42
CA THR A 47 5.89 -25.25 -20.43
C THR A 47 4.80 -25.70 -19.44
N ASP A 48 5.07 -25.45 -18.15
CA ASP A 48 4.12 -25.72 -17.06
C ASP A 48 2.80 -24.95 -17.23
N SER A 49 1.67 -25.60 -16.93
CA SER A 49 0.33 -25.05 -17.12
C SER A 49 0.12 -23.73 -16.38
N SER A 50 0.71 -23.54 -15.20
CA SER A 50 0.58 -22.30 -14.42
C SER A 50 1.25 -21.13 -15.12
N THR A 51 2.39 -21.38 -15.77
CA THR A 51 3.14 -20.38 -16.55
C THR A 51 2.38 -20.00 -17.83
N LEU A 52 1.74 -20.96 -18.51
CA LEU A 52 0.91 -20.70 -19.69
C LEU A 52 -0.30 -19.83 -19.34
N VAL A 53 -0.98 -20.15 -18.23
CA VAL A 53 -2.13 -19.35 -17.76
C VAL A 53 -1.69 -17.93 -17.37
N LYS A 54 -0.56 -17.77 -16.66
CA LYS A 54 -0.03 -16.44 -16.32
C LYS A 54 0.25 -15.61 -17.58
N ALA A 55 0.93 -16.18 -18.57
CA ALA A 55 1.23 -15.50 -19.82
C ALA A 55 -0.04 -15.12 -20.63
N ALA A 56 -1.06 -15.99 -20.64
CA ALA A 56 -2.33 -15.69 -21.29
C ALA A 56 -3.09 -14.55 -20.57
N VAL A 57 -3.08 -14.53 -19.24
CA VAL A 57 -3.67 -13.45 -18.44
C VAL A 57 -2.94 -12.12 -18.70
N GLU A 58 -1.61 -12.11 -18.80
CA GLU A 58 -0.84 -10.90 -19.14
C GLU A 58 -1.29 -10.32 -20.49
N GLN A 59 -1.50 -11.16 -21.51
CA GLN A 59 -1.97 -10.71 -22.83
C GLN A 59 -3.37 -10.08 -22.77
N VAL A 60 -4.27 -10.60 -21.95
CA VAL A 60 -5.61 -10.01 -21.75
C VAL A 60 -5.50 -8.67 -21.01
N LEU A 61 -4.63 -8.58 -19.98
CA LEU A 61 -4.41 -7.34 -19.22
C LEU A 61 -3.77 -6.23 -20.07
N GLU A 62 -2.96 -6.56 -21.08
CA GLU A 62 -2.41 -5.60 -22.04
C GLU A 62 -3.50 -4.92 -22.89
N ILE A 63 -4.60 -5.62 -23.20
CA ILE A 63 -5.75 -5.03 -23.90
C ILE A 63 -6.39 -3.96 -22.98
N GLU A 64 -6.62 -4.29 -21.72
CA GLU A 64 -7.24 -3.42 -20.73
C GLU A 64 -6.36 -2.19 -20.44
N ALA A 65 -5.04 -2.38 -20.30
CA ALA A 65 -4.10 -1.30 -20.04
C ALA A 65 -4.02 -0.24 -21.15
N SER A 66 -4.17 -0.65 -22.40
CA SER A 66 -4.13 0.27 -23.55
C SER A 66 -5.43 1.03 -23.78
N ASP A 67 -6.54 0.57 -23.21
CA ASP A 67 -7.82 1.30 -23.27
C ASP A 67 -7.87 2.46 -22.24
N ILE A 68 -7.12 2.32 -21.17
CA ILE A 68 -6.98 3.34 -20.10
C ILE A 68 -6.02 4.47 -20.49
N LEU A 69 -5.11 4.23 -21.46
CA LEU A 69 -4.17 5.25 -21.93
C LEU A 69 -4.82 6.33 -22.85
N ASP A 70 -6.09 6.16 -23.22
CA ASP A 70 -6.82 7.08 -24.08
C ASP A 70 -7.74 8.06 -23.32
N GLU A 71 -7.75 8.05 -21.99
CA GLU A 71 -8.48 9.02 -21.18
C GLU A 71 -7.53 10.08 -20.64
N ASP A 72 -7.51 11.17 -21.33
CA ASP A 72 -7.97 12.48 -20.87
C ASP A 72 -6.92 13.30 -20.15
N TYR A 73 -6.30 14.17 -20.95
CA TYR A 73 -5.82 15.41 -20.37
C TYR A 73 -7.02 16.12 -19.71
N GLN A 74 -6.82 16.55 -18.48
CA GLN A 74 -7.77 17.41 -17.80
C GLN A 74 -7.50 18.85 -18.20
N THR A 75 -8.56 19.63 -18.38
CA THR A 75 -8.39 21.06 -18.53
C THR A 75 -7.88 21.69 -17.24
N ALA A 76 -7.14 22.78 -17.36
CA ALA A 76 -6.69 23.54 -16.17
C ALA A 76 -7.88 23.99 -15.32
N TYR A 77 -9.03 24.27 -15.92
CA TYR A 77 -10.26 24.64 -15.22
C TYR A 77 -10.80 23.50 -14.36
N GLU A 78 -10.91 22.28 -14.87
CA GLU A 78 -11.36 21.09 -14.11
C GLU A 78 -10.41 20.77 -12.95
N ALA A 79 -9.11 20.87 -13.18
CA ALA A 79 -8.11 20.67 -12.14
C ALA A 79 -8.22 21.76 -11.04
N ALA A 80 -8.40 23.02 -11.43
CA ALA A 80 -8.58 24.14 -10.51
C ALA A 80 -9.90 24.02 -9.73
N SER A 81 -11.00 23.61 -10.38
CA SER A 81 -12.30 23.43 -9.71
C SER A 81 -12.19 22.38 -8.60
N ARG A 82 -11.63 21.20 -8.89
CA ARG A 82 -11.41 20.15 -7.87
C ARG A 82 -10.51 20.63 -6.73
N LEU A 83 -9.48 21.41 -7.03
CA LEU A 83 -8.63 21.99 -5.99
C LEU A 83 -9.41 22.95 -5.10
N THR A 84 -10.19 23.86 -5.70
CA THR A 84 -10.98 24.85 -4.95
C THR A 84 -12.09 24.20 -4.13
N ASP A 85 -12.76 23.18 -4.66
CA ASP A 85 -13.78 22.42 -3.91
C ASP A 85 -13.18 21.75 -2.67
N ARG A 86 -11.99 21.12 -2.82
CA ARG A 86 -11.26 20.55 -1.69
C ARG A 86 -10.81 21.61 -0.68
N MET A 87 -10.33 22.76 -1.15
CA MET A 87 -9.95 23.88 -0.27
C MET A 87 -11.14 24.45 0.50
N ASP A 88 -12.30 24.51 -0.14
CA ASP A 88 -13.52 24.99 0.50
C ASP A 88 -14.05 24.01 1.55
N ASP A 89 -13.96 22.71 1.29
CA ASP A 89 -14.29 21.66 2.27
C ASP A 89 -13.37 21.76 3.50
N LEU A 90 -12.06 21.81 3.31
CA LEU A 90 -11.10 21.98 4.41
C LEU A 90 -11.28 23.29 5.18
N ARG A 91 -11.72 24.36 4.52
CA ARG A 91 -12.01 25.62 5.18
C ARG A 91 -13.26 25.53 6.06
N LYS A 92 -14.27 24.79 5.62
CA LYS A 92 -15.52 24.58 6.35
C LYS A 92 -15.38 23.54 7.46
N HIS A 93 -14.50 22.57 7.24
CA HIS A 93 -14.26 21.41 8.12
C HIS A 93 -12.76 21.25 8.37
N PRO A 94 -12.14 22.17 9.13
CA PRO A 94 -10.69 22.11 9.40
C PRO A 94 -10.28 20.86 10.20
N GLU A 95 -11.24 20.18 10.82
CA GLU A 95 -11.08 18.91 11.51
C GLU A 95 -10.97 17.69 10.56
N HIS A 96 -11.42 17.84 9.29
CA HIS A 96 -11.32 16.76 8.31
C HIS A 96 -9.85 16.57 7.88
N PRO A 97 -9.31 15.36 7.98
CA PRO A 97 -7.95 15.09 7.50
C PRO A 97 -7.88 15.23 5.98
N GLN A 98 -6.80 15.79 5.48
CA GLN A 98 -6.58 15.90 4.02
C GLN A 98 -6.35 14.56 3.34
N GLY A 99 -5.97 13.53 4.10
CA GLY A 99 -5.67 12.20 3.62
C GLY A 99 -5.93 11.15 4.70
N LEU A 100 -5.56 9.90 4.40
CA LEU A 100 -5.64 8.82 5.37
C LEU A 100 -4.67 9.08 6.53
N LEU A 101 -5.17 9.06 7.76
CA LEU A 101 -4.34 9.23 8.95
C LEU A 101 -3.56 7.96 9.26
N SER A 102 -2.36 8.13 9.79
CA SER A 102 -1.48 7.03 10.25
C SER A 102 -1.97 6.35 11.52
N GLY A 103 -2.77 7.08 12.34
CA GLY A 103 -3.17 6.69 13.68
C GLY A 103 -2.23 7.20 14.78
N TYR A 104 -1.20 7.97 14.41
CA TYR A 104 -0.25 8.59 15.33
C TYR A 104 -0.27 10.11 15.16
N GLU A 105 -0.92 10.82 16.07
CA GLU A 105 -1.11 12.27 15.97
C GLU A 105 0.18 13.07 15.69
N PRO A 106 1.34 12.76 16.32
CA PRO A 106 2.58 13.46 16.01
C PRO A 106 3.06 13.25 14.57
N LEU A 107 2.87 12.03 14.03
CA LEU A 107 3.20 11.70 12.65
C LEU A 107 2.20 12.37 11.70
N ASP A 108 0.91 12.33 12.01
CA ASP A 108 -0.14 12.95 11.22
C ASP A 108 0.03 14.47 11.12
N LYS A 109 0.46 15.13 12.20
CA LYS A 109 0.84 16.56 12.17
C LYS A 109 2.02 16.86 11.25
N LEU A 110 2.99 15.94 11.16
CA LEU A 110 4.18 16.11 10.32
C LEU A 110 3.86 15.84 8.84
N VAL A 111 3.07 14.79 8.53
CA VAL A 111 2.80 14.37 7.15
C VAL A 111 1.55 14.99 6.55
N GLY A 112 0.58 15.45 7.36
CA GLY A 112 -0.72 15.95 6.91
C GLY A 112 -1.68 14.85 6.43
N GLY A 113 -1.37 13.57 6.71
CA GLY A 113 -2.08 12.39 6.20
C GLY A 113 -1.54 11.89 4.85
N PHE A 114 -1.87 10.66 4.52
CA PHE A 114 -1.47 10.00 3.26
C PHE A 114 -2.49 10.34 2.18
N LEU A 115 -2.08 11.12 1.19
CA LEU A 115 -2.98 11.58 0.13
C LEU A 115 -3.18 10.51 -0.94
N PRO A 116 -4.36 10.48 -1.59
CA PRO A 116 -4.59 9.63 -2.75
C PRO A 116 -3.53 9.83 -3.85
N GLY A 117 -3.11 8.75 -4.47
CA GLY A 117 -2.09 8.77 -5.52
C GLY A 117 -0.65 8.89 -5.02
N GLN A 118 -0.41 8.91 -3.71
CA GLN A 118 0.93 8.93 -3.13
C GLN A 118 1.51 7.52 -2.97
N MET A 119 2.81 7.42 -3.20
CA MET A 119 3.63 6.27 -2.83
C MET A 119 4.43 6.62 -1.59
N ILE A 120 4.17 5.90 -0.49
CA ILE A 120 4.83 6.06 0.80
C ILE A 120 5.77 4.87 1.00
N VAL A 121 7.04 5.13 1.22
CA VAL A 121 8.03 4.09 1.50
C VAL A 121 8.32 4.07 2.99
N VAL A 122 8.16 2.90 3.61
CA VAL A 122 8.59 2.64 4.98
C VAL A 122 9.82 1.73 4.92
N ALA A 123 10.96 2.25 5.32
CA ALA A 123 12.23 1.54 5.20
C ALA A 123 12.94 1.41 6.56
N GLY A 124 13.68 0.32 6.71
CA GLY A 124 14.44 0.05 7.95
C GLY A 124 15.29 -1.19 7.81
N ARG A 125 16.25 -1.35 8.71
CA ARG A 125 16.99 -2.59 8.86
C ARG A 125 16.06 -3.70 9.43
N PRO A 126 16.40 -4.99 9.28
CA PRO A 126 15.67 -6.07 9.91
C PRO A 126 15.51 -5.83 11.43
N GLY A 127 14.34 -6.14 11.97
CA GLY A 127 14.05 -5.98 13.39
C GLY A 127 13.68 -4.56 13.85
N MET A 128 13.76 -3.53 13.00
CA MET A 128 13.42 -2.14 13.36
C MET A 128 11.91 -1.87 13.47
N GLY A 129 11.04 -2.78 13.02
CA GLY A 129 9.60 -2.61 13.12
C GLY A 129 8.94 -1.99 11.88
N LYS A 130 9.59 -2.01 10.69
CA LYS A 130 9.00 -1.48 9.45
C LYS A 130 7.65 -2.12 9.12
N SER A 131 7.56 -3.47 9.20
CA SER A 131 6.31 -4.20 8.93
C SER A 131 5.26 -3.88 10.00
N THR A 132 5.66 -3.80 11.27
CA THR A 132 4.79 -3.39 12.39
C THR A 132 4.17 -2.01 12.14
N LEU A 133 4.96 -1.02 11.72
CA LEU A 133 4.46 0.33 11.45
C LEU A 133 3.44 0.34 10.30
N ALA A 134 3.73 -0.39 9.21
CA ALA A 134 2.81 -0.48 8.09
C ALA A 134 1.52 -1.25 8.45
N MET A 135 1.63 -2.28 9.30
CA MET A 135 0.46 -2.99 9.84
C MET A 135 -0.39 -2.09 10.73
N ASP A 136 0.22 -1.24 11.54
CA ASP A 136 -0.50 -0.26 12.35
C ASP A 136 -1.27 0.74 11.47
N PHE A 137 -0.69 1.20 10.36
CA PHE A 137 -1.42 2.02 9.39
C PHE A 137 -2.62 1.27 8.79
N ALA A 138 -2.43 0.01 8.40
CA ALA A 138 -3.50 -0.83 7.86
C ALA A 138 -4.59 -1.10 8.90
N ARG A 139 -4.22 -1.38 10.14
CA ARG A 139 -5.12 -1.60 11.27
C ARG A 139 -5.94 -0.34 11.57
N HIS A 140 -5.29 0.82 11.64
CA HIS A 140 -5.99 2.10 11.86
C HIS A 140 -6.94 2.41 10.70
N ALA A 141 -6.53 2.18 9.46
CA ALA A 141 -7.40 2.40 8.30
C ALA A 141 -8.62 1.48 8.31
N SER A 142 -8.41 0.16 8.42
CA SER A 142 -9.47 -0.83 8.19
C SER A 142 -10.31 -1.11 9.43
N ILE A 143 -9.68 -1.28 10.60
CA ILE A 143 -10.38 -1.68 11.83
C ILE A 143 -11.00 -0.45 12.49
N THR A 144 -10.23 0.64 12.64
CA THR A 144 -10.70 1.85 13.33
C THR A 144 -11.60 2.70 12.43
N ASN A 145 -11.18 2.96 11.19
CA ASN A 145 -11.87 3.89 10.30
C ASN A 145 -12.74 3.20 9.24
N ARG A 146 -12.80 1.86 9.20
CA ARG A 146 -13.61 1.09 8.24
C ARG A 146 -13.28 1.41 6.78
N ILE A 147 -12.05 1.78 6.49
CA ILE A 147 -11.56 2.08 5.15
C ILE A 147 -11.06 0.80 4.51
N PRO A 148 -11.58 0.39 3.32
CA PRO A 148 -11.14 -0.83 2.65
C PRO A 148 -9.63 -0.81 2.39
N THR A 149 -8.94 -1.82 2.91
CA THR A 149 -7.48 -1.91 2.90
C THR A 149 -7.06 -3.30 2.44
N ILE A 150 -6.07 -3.38 1.54
CA ILE A 150 -5.47 -4.63 1.13
C ILE A 150 -3.97 -4.66 1.46
N ILE A 151 -3.52 -5.79 2.01
CA ILE A 151 -2.12 -6.05 2.33
C ILE A 151 -1.63 -7.19 1.43
N PHE A 152 -0.61 -6.93 0.63
CA PHE A 152 0.17 -7.94 -0.08
C PHE A 152 1.41 -8.25 0.75
N ASN A 153 1.46 -9.43 1.32
CA ASN A 153 2.56 -9.86 2.18
C ASN A 153 3.30 -11.05 1.56
N LEU A 154 4.59 -10.85 1.28
CA LEU A 154 5.47 -11.87 0.68
C LEU A 154 6.43 -12.49 1.70
N GLU A 155 6.49 -11.95 2.93
CA GLU A 155 7.43 -12.39 3.96
C GLU A 155 6.79 -13.36 4.96
N MET A 156 5.53 -13.12 5.32
CA MET A 156 4.81 -13.86 6.36
C MET A 156 3.50 -14.44 5.83
N GLY A 157 3.05 -15.55 6.38
CA GLY A 157 1.71 -16.09 6.10
C GLY A 157 0.60 -15.22 6.71
N ALA A 158 -0.62 -15.37 6.19
CA ALA A 158 -1.79 -14.61 6.66
C ALA A 158 -2.09 -14.85 8.15
N GLU A 159 -1.88 -16.07 8.67
CA GLU A 159 -2.06 -16.37 10.10
C GLU A 159 -1.09 -15.58 10.97
N GLU A 160 0.22 -15.59 10.67
CA GLU A 160 1.22 -14.86 11.43
C GLU A 160 0.96 -13.34 11.41
N LEU A 161 0.49 -12.83 10.26
CA LEU A 161 0.09 -11.43 10.12
C LEU A 161 -1.12 -11.11 11.01
N MET A 162 -2.12 -12.00 11.05
CA MET A 162 -3.30 -11.83 11.90
C MET A 162 -2.97 -11.95 13.39
N GLU A 163 -2.04 -12.82 13.80
CA GLU A 163 -1.55 -12.86 15.18
C GLU A 163 -1.00 -11.50 15.61
N ARG A 164 -0.16 -10.88 14.79
CA ARG A 164 0.42 -9.54 15.05
C ARG A 164 -0.65 -8.46 15.09
N LEU A 165 -1.60 -8.48 14.16
CA LEU A 165 -2.70 -7.51 14.13
C LEU A 165 -3.61 -7.63 15.36
N LEU A 166 -3.94 -8.85 15.78
CA LEU A 166 -4.76 -9.10 16.96
C LEU A 166 -4.01 -8.76 18.24
N ALA A 167 -2.74 -9.13 18.37
CA ALA A 167 -1.90 -8.75 19.51
C ALA A 167 -1.85 -7.23 19.67
N ALA A 168 -1.60 -6.51 18.57
CA ALA A 168 -1.59 -5.05 18.53
C ALA A 168 -2.94 -4.43 18.89
N GLN A 169 -4.04 -4.99 18.35
CA GLN A 169 -5.38 -4.47 18.55
C GLN A 169 -5.91 -4.70 19.96
N LEU A 170 -5.62 -5.85 20.54
CA LEU A 170 -6.11 -6.26 21.85
C LEU A 170 -5.13 -5.93 22.97
N HIS A 171 -3.96 -5.42 22.64
CA HIS A 171 -2.85 -5.17 23.57
C HIS A 171 -2.48 -6.45 24.37
N LEU A 172 -2.44 -7.58 23.65
CA LEU A 172 -2.07 -8.87 24.21
C LEU A 172 -0.65 -9.26 23.81
N PRO A 173 0.11 -9.92 24.68
CA PRO A 173 1.43 -10.44 24.33
C PRO A 173 1.36 -11.46 23.19
N MET A 174 2.27 -11.38 22.22
CA MET A 174 2.40 -12.33 21.11
C MET A 174 2.54 -13.77 21.56
N GLN A 175 3.18 -14.00 22.72
CA GLN A 175 3.34 -15.34 23.31
C GLN A 175 2.00 -16.05 23.56
N TYR A 176 0.92 -15.32 23.80
CA TYR A 176 -0.41 -15.90 24.04
C TYR A 176 -0.99 -16.58 22.80
N PHE A 177 -0.63 -16.11 21.61
CA PHE A 177 -1.06 -16.73 20.36
C PHE A 177 -0.33 -18.06 20.10
N ASN A 178 0.91 -18.21 20.61
CA ASN A 178 1.66 -19.46 20.57
C ASN A 178 1.25 -20.43 21.69
N ASP A 179 0.83 -19.93 22.85
CA ASP A 179 0.37 -20.72 23.99
C ASP A 179 -0.91 -20.13 24.60
N PRO A 180 -2.07 -20.38 23.98
CA PRO A 180 -3.36 -19.83 24.42
C PRO A 180 -3.79 -20.25 25.82
N ALA A 181 -3.18 -21.30 26.37
CA ALA A 181 -3.46 -21.74 27.74
C ALA A 181 -3.01 -20.71 28.81
N GLN A 182 -2.14 -19.78 28.45
CA GLN A 182 -1.71 -18.70 29.33
C GLN A 182 -2.70 -17.53 29.39
N MET A 183 -3.67 -17.47 28.45
CA MET A 183 -4.69 -16.41 28.44
C MET A 183 -5.65 -16.58 29.60
N ALA A 184 -6.02 -15.46 30.23
CA ALA A 184 -7.17 -15.42 31.11
C ALA A 184 -8.47 -15.62 30.32
N PRO A 185 -9.55 -16.13 30.93
CA PRO A 185 -10.82 -16.34 30.22
C PRO A 185 -11.37 -15.09 29.54
N ASP A 186 -11.26 -13.94 30.17
CA ASP A 186 -11.67 -12.65 29.60
C ASP A 186 -10.79 -12.19 28.43
N GLU A 187 -9.52 -12.52 28.42
CA GLU A 187 -8.63 -12.26 27.28
C GLU A 187 -8.98 -13.13 26.08
N TRP A 188 -9.30 -14.41 26.33
CA TRP A 188 -9.79 -15.30 25.29
C TRP A 188 -11.13 -14.83 24.71
N ASP A 189 -12.06 -14.39 25.55
CA ASP A 189 -13.34 -13.85 25.09
C ASP A 189 -13.12 -12.60 24.21
N ARG A 190 -12.19 -11.73 24.57
CA ARG A 190 -11.80 -10.57 23.73
C ARG A 190 -11.25 -10.98 22.37
N VAL A 191 -10.47 -12.07 22.29
CA VAL A 191 -9.97 -12.60 21.01
C VAL A 191 -11.14 -13.10 20.14
N GLN A 192 -12.10 -13.82 20.75
CA GLN A 192 -13.29 -14.30 20.02
C GLN A 192 -14.16 -13.12 19.54
N ASP A 193 -14.37 -12.12 20.37
CA ASP A 193 -15.11 -10.92 20.00
C ASP A 193 -14.42 -10.15 18.86
N ALA A 194 -13.09 -10.01 18.92
CA ALA A 194 -12.32 -9.39 17.84
C ALA A 194 -12.48 -10.15 16.52
N ARG A 195 -12.38 -11.49 16.56
CA ARG A 195 -12.61 -12.34 15.39
C ARG A 195 -14.00 -12.09 14.77
N ASN A 196 -15.05 -12.05 15.59
CA ASN A 196 -16.42 -11.82 15.11
C ASN A 196 -16.57 -10.44 14.46
N ARG A 197 -15.91 -9.41 15.00
CA ARG A 197 -15.92 -8.04 14.44
C ARG A 197 -15.12 -7.93 13.13
N LEU A 198 -14.14 -8.80 12.92
CA LEU A 198 -13.38 -8.86 11.67
C LEU A 198 -14.23 -9.34 10.48
N GLU A 199 -15.36 -10.02 10.70
CA GLU A 199 -16.27 -10.45 9.63
C GLU A 199 -16.74 -9.28 8.76
N ASP A 200 -17.04 -8.13 9.40
CA ASP A 200 -17.48 -6.90 8.72
C ASP A 200 -16.32 -5.91 8.46
N THR A 201 -15.08 -6.28 8.81
CA THR A 201 -13.94 -5.36 8.66
C THR A 201 -13.39 -5.45 7.24
N PRO A 202 -13.30 -4.32 6.51
CA PRO A 202 -12.84 -4.32 5.12
C PRO A 202 -11.30 -4.40 5.02
N LEU A 203 -10.73 -5.45 5.63
CA LEU A 203 -9.30 -5.77 5.58
C LEU A 203 -9.09 -7.05 4.78
N TYR A 204 -8.28 -6.95 3.74
CA TYR A 204 -7.98 -8.04 2.82
C TYR A 204 -6.48 -8.36 2.87
N ILE A 205 -6.14 -9.63 2.90
CA ILE A 205 -4.76 -10.12 2.98
C ILE A 205 -4.50 -11.03 1.79
N ASP A 206 -3.38 -10.81 1.13
CA ASP A 206 -2.86 -11.67 0.07
C ASP A 206 -1.43 -12.09 0.44
N ASP A 207 -1.24 -13.35 0.78
CA ASP A 207 0.04 -13.99 1.11
C ASP A 207 0.53 -14.94 0.02
N GLY A 208 0.13 -14.69 -1.23
CA GLY A 208 0.52 -15.52 -2.37
C GLY A 208 2.03 -15.52 -2.61
N VAL A 209 2.57 -16.70 -2.94
CA VAL A 209 4.03 -16.92 -3.06
C VAL A 209 4.64 -16.20 -4.27
N ASP A 210 3.88 -16.04 -5.36
CA ASP A 210 4.35 -15.45 -6.62
C ASP A 210 3.58 -14.16 -6.95
N ILE A 211 3.79 -13.11 -6.16
CA ILE A 211 3.12 -11.83 -6.39
C ILE A 211 3.91 -11.00 -7.41
N THR A 212 3.29 -10.73 -8.54
CA THR A 212 3.79 -9.79 -9.57
C THR A 212 2.99 -8.48 -9.51
N MET A 213 3.56 -7.38 -10.01
CA MET A 213 2.80 -6.12 -10.10
C MET A 213 1.55 -6.21 -10.98
N GLY A 214 1.58 -7.06 -12.02
CA GLY A 214 0.39 -7.36 -12.83
C GLY A 214 -0.71 -8.01 -12.00
N SER A 215 -0.36 -9.02 -11.16
CA SER A 215 -1.32 -9.67 -10.26
C SER A 215 -1.84 -8.74 -9.17
N VAL A 216 -0.99 -7.89 -8.58
CA VAL A 216 -1.40 -6.86 -7.60
C VAL A 216 -2.45 -5.95 -8.20
N ARG A 217 -2.17 -5.38 -9.40
CA ARG A 217 -3.10 -4.49 -10.11
C ARG A 217 -4.44 -5.18 -10.40
N ALA A 218 -4.41 -6.41 -10.94
CA ALA A 218 -5.61 -7.18 -11.26
C ALA A 218 -6.45 -7.48 -10.01
N LYS A 219 -5.80 -7.85 -8.89
CA LYS A 219 -6.47 -8.13 -7.62
C LYS A 219 -7.11 -6.87 -7.03
N CYS A 220 -6.41 -5.73 -7.02
CA CYS A 220 -6.96 -4.46 -6.56
C CYS A 220 -8.18 -4.02 -7.38
N ARG A 221 -8.11 -4.11 -8.72
CA ARG A 221 -9.25 -3.78 -9.58
C ARG A 221 -10.44 -4.71 -9.35
N ARG A 222 -10.19 -6.02 -9.22
CA ARG A 222 -11.24 -6.99 -8.91
C ARG A 222 -11.90 -6.70 -7.58
N LEU A 223 -11.10 -6.38 -6.55
CA LEU A 223 -11.60 -6.03 -5.24
C LEU A 223 -12.44 -4.74 -5.28
N ASN A 224 -11.99 -3.69 -5.96
CA ASN A 224 -12.78 -2.48 -6.13
C ASN A 224 -14.14 -2.74 -6.78
N ARG A 225 -14.20 -3.60 -7.81
CA ARG A 225 -15.48 -3.99 -8.43
C ARG A 225 -16.39 -4.75 -7.44
N SER A 226 -15.83 -5.62 -6.59
CA SER A 226 -16.60 -6.33 -5.55
C SER A 226 -17.17 -5.36 -4.54
N LEU A 227 -16.33 -4.44 -4.03
CA LEU A 227 -16.74 -3.40 -3.08
C LEU A 227 -17.86 -2.51 -3.65
N GLU A 228 -17.75 -2.13 -4.92
CA GLU A 228 -18.78 -1.35 -5.60
C GLU A 228 -20.12 -2.12 -5.70
N HIS A 229 -20.07 -3.41 -6.02
CA HIS A 229 -21.26 -4.27 -6.04
C HIS A 229 -21.91 -4.42 -4.67
N GLU A 230 -21.13 -4.38 -3.62
CA GLU A 230 -21.57 -4.45 -2.22
C GLU A 230 -22.02 -3.08 -1.69
N GLY A 231 -21.91 -2.02 -2.47
CA GLY A 231 -22.22 -0.64 -2.06
C GLY A 231 -21.21 -0.07 -1.07
N MET A 232 -20.02 -0.65 -0.99
CA MET A 232 -18.93 -0.19 -0.12
C MET A 232 -18.06 0.85 -0.84
N PRO A 233 -17.34 1.70 -0.09
CA PRO A 233 -16.37 2.61 -0.69
C PRO A 233 -15.22 1.81 -1.35
N PRO A 234 -14.56 2.37 -2.37
CA PRO A 234 -13.40 1.73 -3.00
C PRO A 234 -12.24 1.59 -2.01
N LEU A 235 -11.20 0.83 -2.41
CA LEU A 235 -9.95 0.74 -1.66
C LEU A 235 -9.45 2.13 -1.27
N GLY A 236 -9.07 2.29 0.00
CA GLY A 236 -8.49 3.50 0.55
C GLY A 236 -7.02 3.35 0.95
N LEU A 237 -6.50 2.12 1.02
CA LEU A 237 -5.10 1.85 1.31
C LEU A 237 -4.64 0.55 0.66
N VAL A 238 -3.43 0.56 0.09
CA VAL A 238 -2.72 -0.64 -0.36
C VAL A 238 -1.38 -0.70 0.37
N VAL A 239 -1.06 -1.85 0.97
CA VAL A 239 0.23 -2.12 1.62
C VAL A 239 0.94 -3.24 0.89
N ILE A 240 2.24 -3.09 0.62
CA ILE A 240 3.07 -4.09 -0.06
C ILE A 240 4.31 -4.36 0.78
N ASP A 241 4.40 -5.54 1.39
CA ASP A 241 5.52 -6.01 2.20
C ASP A 241 6.21 -7.19 1.52
N TYR A 242 7.39 -7.08 0.95
CA TYR A 242 8.22 -5.91 0.64
C TYR A 242 8.78 -6.05 -0.79
N LEU A 243 9.12 -4.96 -1.42
CA LEU A 243 9.48 -4.88 -2.85
C LEU A 243 10.57 -5.87 -3.29
N GLN A 244 11.55 -6.11 -2.44
CA GLN A 244 12.69 -6.98 -2.78
C GLN A 244 12.33 -8.48 -2.85
N LEU A 245 11.14 -8.92 -2.47
CA LEU A 245 10.68 -10.30 -2.66
C LEU A 245 9.84 -10.48 -3.93
N MET A 246 9.39 -9.40 -4.54
CA MET A 246 8.60 -9.49 -5.77
C MET A 246 9.43 -10.05 -6.93
N SER A 247 8.76 -10.81 -7.81
CA SER A 247 9.35 -11.37 -9.02
C SER A 247 8.81 -10.66 -10.25
N SER A 248 9.69 -10.33 -11.20
CA SER A 248 9.26 -9.79 -12.50
C SER A 248 8.68 -10.85 -13.44
N GLY A 249 8.84 -12.14 -13.09
CA GLY A 249 8.48 -13.24 -14.00
C GLY A 249 9.35 -13.33 -15.26
N LYS A 250 10.30 -12.41 -15.43
CA LYS A 250 11.23 -12.33 -16.59
C LYS A 250 12.68 -12.41 -16.09
N LYS A 251 13.57 -12.94 -16.93
CA LYS A 251 15.03 -12.85 -16.66
C LYS A 251 15.47 -11.40 -16.79
N VAL A 252 15.83 -10.77 -15.65
CA VAL A 252 16.33 -9.39 -15.60
C VAL A 252 17.84 -9.42 -15.37
N GLU A 253 18.57 -8.51 -15.99
CA GLU A 253 20.05 -8.46 -15.94
C GLU A 253 20.58 -8.09 -14.54
N SER A 254 19.81 -7.34 -13.74
CA SER A 254 20.20 -7.02 -12.37
C SER A 254 18.99 -6.82 -11.44
N ARG A 255 19.16 -7.20 -10.18
CA ARG A 255 18.16 -6.99 -9.11
C ARG A 255 17.78 -5.52 -8.94
N GLN A 256 18.74 -4.63 -9.13
CA GLN A 256 18.54 -3.18 -9.06
C GLN A 256 17.55 -2.68 -10.12
N GLN A 257 17.64 -3.18 -11.36
CA GLN A 257 16.69 -2.83 -12.43
C GLN A 257 15.28 -3.33 -12.11
N GLU A 258 15.17 -4.52 -11.51
CA GLU A 258 13.90 -5.12 -11.12
C GLU A 258 13.21 -4.28 -10.04
N VAL A 259 13.91 -3.92 -8.97
CA VAL A 259 13.42 -3.05 -7.91
C VAL A 259 13.02 -1.66 -8.45
N SER A 260 13.78 -1.14 -9.41
CA SER A 260 13.45 0.13 -10.09
C SER A 260 12.15 0.05 -10.87
N ALA A 261 11.93 -1.05 -11.58
CA ALA A 261 10.68 -1.26 -12.31
C ALA A 261 9.48 -1.39 -11.36
N PHE A 262 9.64 -2.10 -10.25
CA PHE A 262 8.59 -2.25 -9.24
C PHE A 262 8.23 -0.92 -8.56
N SER A 263 9.23 -0.14 -8.18
CA SER A 263 9.02 1.19 -7.60
C SER A 263 8.13 2.06 -8.48
N ARG A 264 8.51 2.18 -9.77
CA ARG A 264 7.73 2.93 -10.74
C ARG A 264 6.32 2.38 -10.89
N GLN A 265 6.14 1.05 -10.92
CA GLN A 265 4.82 0.42 -11.04
C GLN A 265 3.97 0.64 -9.80
N CYS A 266 4.53 0.65 -8.57
CA CYS A 266 3.82 1.01 -7.35
C CYS A 266 3.32 2.46 -7.39
N LYS A 267 4.16 3.40 -7.88
CA LYS A 267 3.75 4.79 -8.06
C LYS A 267 2.64 4.94 -9.11
N MET A 268 2.71 4.16 -10.19
CA MET A 268 1.63 4.15 -11.20
C MET A 268 0.34 3.56 -10.61
N LEU A 269 0.44 2.48 -9.84
CA LEU A 269 -0.71 1.86 -9.15
C LEU A 269 -1.41 2.86 -8.21
N ALA A 270 -0.65 3.60 -7.41
CA ALA A 270 -1.19 4.63 -6.53
C ALA A 270 -2.01 5.68 -7.31
N LYS A 271 -1.46 6.17 -8.44
CA LYS A 271 -2.15 7.14 -9.30
C LYS A 271 -3.39 6.56 -9.97
N GLU A 272 -3.30 5.34 -10.48
CA GLU A 272 -4.39 4.65 -11.19
C GLU A 272 -5.58 4.39 -10.28
N LEU A 273 -5.33 3.85 -9.09
CA LEU A 273 -6.37 3.56 -8.11
C LEU A 273 -6.81 4.82 -7.33
N ASN A 274 -6.05 5.91 -7.43
CA ASN A 274 -6.22 7.14 -6.63
C ASN A 274 -6.24 6.87 -5.12
N VAL A 275 -5.32 6.01 -4.64
CA VAL A 275 -5.16 5.63 -3.22
C VAL A 275 -3.71 5.77 -2.79
N PRO A 276 -3.42 5.99 -1.49
CA PRO A 276 -2.07 5.83 -0.98
C PRO A 276 -1.62 4.38 -1.07
N VAL A 277 -0.37 4.17 -1.53
CA VAL A 277 0.28 2.87 -1.57
C VAL A 277 1.49 2.92 -0.64
N VAL A 278 1.43 2.16 0.45
CA VAL A 278 2.54 1.99 1.40
C VAL A 278 3.38 0.80 0.96
N VAL A 279 4.67 1.04 0.77
CA VAL A 279 5.61 0.04 0.26
C VAL A 279 6.76 -0.11 1.25
N LEU A 280 7.02 -1.34 1.66
CA LEU A 280 8.13 -1.61 2.55
C LEU A 280 9.43 -1.87 1.77
N SER A 281 10.53 -1.38 2.34
CA SER A 281 11.86 -1.56 1.76
C SER A 281 12.89 -1.85 2.85
N GLN A 282 13.81 -2.74 2.56
CA GLN A 282 14.95 -3.00 3.42
C GLN A 282 16.09 -2.04 3.10
N LEU A 283 16.72 -1.49 4.14
CA LEU A 283 17.94 -0.68 4.00
C LEU A 283 19.18 -1.55 3.88
N ASN A 284 20.18 -1.01 3.21
CA ASN A 284 21.51 -1.63 3.09
C ASN A 284 22.27 -1.62 4.45
N ARG A 285 23.26 -2.48 4.60
CA ARG A 285 24.07 -2.60 5.84
C ARG A 285 24.99 -1.41 6.13
N ASN A 286 25.10 -0.45 5.21
CA ASN A 286 25.99 0.69 5.37
C ASN A 286 25.62 1.59 6.56
N SER A 287 24.31 1.68 6.91
CA SER A 287 23.88 2.40 8.10
C SER A 287 24.49 1.85 9.41
N GLU A 288 24.72 0.53 9.49
CA GLU A 288 25.29 -0.13 10.68
C GLU A 288 26.78 0.15 10.86
N GLN A 289 27.48 0.64 9.82
CA GLN A 289 28.90 0.98 9.84
C GLN A 289 29.15 2.42 10.33
N ARG A 290 28.13 3.26 10.40
CA ARG A 290 28.22 4.61 10.94
C ARG A 290 28.24 4.58 12.46
N GLY A 291 28.89 5.59 13.05
CA GLY A 291 29.03 5.67 14.52
C GLY A 291 27.70 5.84 15.24
N ASP A 292 26.74 6.57 14.65
CA ASP A 292 25.43 6.85 15.19
C ASP A 292 24.35 5.83 14.73
N LYS A 293 24.68 5.02 13.69
CA LYS A 293 23.78 4.01 13.09
C LYS A 293 22.40 4.53 12.65
N VAL A 294 22.20 5.86 12.61
CA VAL A 294 20.96 6.47 12.19
C VAL A 294 20.80 6.30 10.67
N PRO A 295 19.68 5.79 10.18
CA PRO A 295 19.48 5.57 8.77
C PRO A 295 19.29 6.89 8.00
N GLU A 296 19.79 6.92 6.76
CA GLU A 296 19.68 8.05 5.84
C GLU A 296 19.11 7.60 4.48
N MET A 297 18.66 8.57 3.68
CA MET A 297 18.19 8.32 2.30
C MET A 297 19.20 7.54 1.46
N ALA A 298 20.50 7.80 1.66
CA ALA A 298 21.57 7.10 0.95
C ALA A 298 21.62 5.59 1.22
N ASP A 299 21.01 5.11 2.31
CA ASP A 299 20.94 3.69 2.65
C ASP A 299 19.92 2.91 1.81
N LEU A 300 19.05 3.63 1.07
CA LEU A 300 18.19 3.08 0.00
C LEU A 300 18.96 2.85 -1.32
N ARG A 301 20.27 2.93 -1.35
CA ARG A 301 21.14 3.10 -2.52
C ARG A 301 21.09 1.99 -3.58
N GLU A 302 20.64 0.78 -3.25
CA GLU A 302 20.37 -0.26 -4.26
C GLU A 302 19.04 0.00 -4.99
N SER A 303 18.33 1.02 -4.58
CA SER A 303 16.98 1.39 -5.01
C SER A 303 16.89 2.91 -5.27
N GLY A 304 17.87 3.52 -5.95
CA GLY A 304 17.86 4.96 -6.25
C GLY A 304 16.59 5.44 -6.97
N SER A 305 15.89 4.54 -7.64
CA SER A 305 14.57 4.78 -8.23
C SER A 305 13.47 4.88 -7.16
N ILE A 306 13.53 4.14 -6.06
CA ILE A 306 12.56 4.26 -4.96
C ILE A 306 12.62 5.69 -4.41
N GLU A 307 13.84 6.23 -4.25
CA GLU A 307 14.02 7.62 -3.85
C GLU A 307 13.35 8.60 -4.82
N GLN A 308 13.45 8.37 -6.12
CA GLN A 308 12.86 9.27 -7.12
C GLN A 308 11.34 9.16 -7.20
N ASP A 309 10.80 7.94 -7.18
CA ASP A 309 9.38 7.65 -7.38
C ASP A 309 8.52 7.97 -6.14
N ALA A 310 9.06 7.74 -4.93
CA ALA A 310 8.35 7.95 -3.68
C ALA A 310 7.98 9.42 -3.44
N ASP A 311 6.77 9.66 -2.94
CA ASP A 311 6.35 10.99 -2.47
C ASP A 311 6.77 11.22 -1.02
N MET A 312 6.79 10.16 -0.21
CA MET A 312 7.30 10.16 1.16
C MET A 312 8.23 8.98 1.39
N VAL A 313 9.26 9.18 2.20
CA VAL A 313 10.15 8.12 2.70
C VAL A 313 10.28 8.26 4.20
N MET A 314 9.85 7.24 4.91
CA MET A 314 9.94 7.08 6.35
C MET A 314 11.01 6.04 6.68
N LEU A 315 12.00 6.41 7.45
CA LEU A 315 13.05 5.52 7.93
C LEU A 315 12.77 5.19 9.39
N VAL A 316 12.71 3.90 9.70
CA VAL A 316 12.46 3.42 11.06
C VAL A 316 13.77 3.08 11.73
N HIS A 317 14.02 3.66 12.88
CA HIS A 317 15.23 3.49 13.69
C HIS A 317 14.88 3.21 15.15
N ARG A 318 15.50 2.17 15.72
CA ARG A 318 15.38 1.82 17.14
C ARG A 318 16.78 1.68 17.73
N PRO A 319 17.24 2.65 18.55
CA PRO A 319 18.56 2.62 19.17
C PRO A 319 18.80 1.36 20.00
N GLU A 320 17.79 0.90 20.76
CA GLU A 320 17.88 -0.29 21.63
C GLU A 320 18.26 -1.59 20.89
N VAL A 321 18.04 -1.68 19.58
CA VAL A 321 18.44 -2.85 18.78
C VAL A 321 19.96 -2.95 18.66
N TYR A 322 20.64 -1.83 18.77
CA TYR A 322 22.09 -1.75 18.70
C TYR A 322 22.78 -1.66 20.07
N ASP A 323 22.10 -1.01 21.01
CA ASP A 323 22.52 -0.90 22.41
C ASP A 323 21.26 -0.92 23.30
N HIS A 324 21.10 -2.01 24.04
CA HIS A 324 19.89 -2.25 24.86
C HIS A 324 19.62 -1.18 25.92
N ASP A 325 20.64 -0.45 26.31
CA ASP A 325 20.52 0.63 27.30
C ASP A 325 20.24 1.99 26.67
N GLU A 326 20.31 2.08 25.33
CA GLU A 326 20.05 3.30 24.59
C GLU A 326 18.56 3.42 24.23
N ARG A 327 17.84 4.32 24.90
CA ARG A 327 16.44 4.67 24.64
C ARG A 327 15.52 3.44 24.51
N PRO A 328 15.43 2.57 25.53
CA PRO A 328 14.66 1.32 25.46
C PRO A 328 13.17 1.61 25.20
N GLY A 329 12.57 0.84 24.31
CA GLY A 329 11.16 0.98 23.93
C GLY A 329 10.84 2.22 23.08
N GLU A 330 11.84 2.96 22.61
CA GLU A 330 11.65 4.09 21.71
C GLU A 330 12.00 3.71 20.25
N ALA A 331 11.26 4.31 19.35
CA ALA A 331 11.51 4.19 17.92
C ALA A 331 11.34 5.54 17.22
N ASP A 332 12.31 5.92 16.42
CA ASP A 332 12.23 7.12 15.60
C ASP A 332 11.68 6.77 14.23
N VAL A 333 10.65 7.50 13.82
CA VAL A 333 10.14 7.52 12.44
C VAL A 333 10.67 8.80 11.79
N ILE A 334 11.70 8.65 10.98
CA ILE A 334 12.40 9.75 10.33
C ILE A 334 11.79 9.95 8.94
N LEU A 335 11.08 11.05 8.75
CA LEU A 335 10.56 11.46 7.45
C LEU A 335 11.69 12.10 6.64
N ALA A 336 12.45 11.26 5.95
CA ALA A 336 13.64 11.64 5.20
C ALA A 336 13.33 12.30 3.85
N LYS A 337 12.12 12.04 3.30
CA LYS A 337 11.59 12.70 2.11
C LYS A 337 10.11 12.99 2.28
N HIS A 338 9.71 14.20 1.90
CA HIS A 338 8.31 14.57 1.74
C HIS A 338 8.19 15.56 0.57
N ARG A 339 7.58 15.11 -0.53
CA ARG A 339 7.53 15.90 -1.78
C ARG A 339 6.75 17.21 -1.62
N ASN A 340 5.72 17.22 -0.80
CA ASN A 340 4.78 18.34 -0.66
C ASN A 340 4.74 18.94 0.76
N GLY A 341 5.70 18.61 1.61
CA GLY A 341 5.70 19.06 3.01
C GLY A 341 7.09 19.05 3.65
N PRO A 342 7.16 19.35 4.95
CA PRO A 342 8.40 19.33 5.69
C PRO A 342 8.95 17.92 5.86
N ILE A 343 10.24 17.80 6.11
CA ILE A 343 10.91 16.62 6.62
C ILE A 343 11.12 16.79 8.14
N GLY A 344 11.32 15.68 8.84
CA GLY A 344 11.51 15.73 10.29
C GLY A 344 11.56 14.33 10.90
N SER A 345 11.52 14.24 12.20
CA SER A 345 11.48 12.97 12.93
C SER A 345 10.43 13.02 14.03
N VAL A 346 9.78 11.89 14.23
CA VAL A 346 8.83 11.68 15.34
C VAL A 346 9.26 10.44 16.11
N THR A 347 9.36 10.56 17.43
CA THR A 347 9.61 9.43 18.31
C THR A 347 8.27 8.83 18.75
N LEU A 348 8.12 7.53 18.60
CA LEU A 348 7.01 6.72 19.07
C LEU A 348 7.49 5.69 20.09
N GLY A 349 6.62 5.22 20.96
CA GLY A 349 6.89 4.03 21.76
C GLY A 349 6.83 2.77 20.89
N PHE A 350 7.66 1.78 21.18
CA PHE A 350 7.62 0.46 20.54
C PHE A 350 7.38 -0.63 21.57
N VAL A 351 6.26 -1.32 21.46
CA VAL A 351 5.82 -2.40 22.37
C VAL A 351 6.07 -3.73 21.67
N ALA A 352 7.27 -4.27 21.86
CA ALA A 352 7.77 -5.41 21.12
C ALA A 352 6.92 -6.68 21.29
N ASP A 353 6.49 -6.93 22.53
CA ASP A 353 5.69 -8.11 22.90
C ASP A 353 4.25 -8.08 22.36
N GLN A 354 3.73 -6.88 22.02
CA GLN A 354 2.42 -6.68 21.39
C GLN A 354 2.53 -6.37 19.89
N SER A 355 3.72 -6.39 19.32
CA SER A 355 3.98 -6.10 17.90
C SER A 355 3.31 -4.79 17.42
N ARG A 356 3.44 -3.69 18.17
CA ARG A 356 2.83 -2.39 17.83
C ARG A 356 3.70 -1.21 18.21
N PHE A 357 3.46 -0.11 17.52
CA PHE A 357 3.87 1.20 18.00
C PHE A 357 2.81 1.80 18.92
N ALA A 358 3.22 2.79 19.72
CA ALA A 358 2.36 3.49 20.65
C ALA A 358 2.65 5.00 20.63
N PRO A 359 1.68 5.84 21.02
CA PRO A 359 1.96 7.25 21.26
C PRO A 359 3.04 7.44 22.33
N PHE A 360 3.84 8.48 22.18
CA PHE A 360 4.82 8.90 23.19
C PHE A 360 4.12 9.71 24.32
N PRO A 361 4.56 9.66 25.60
CA PRO A 361 5.85 9.19 26.10
C PRO A 361 5.84 7.72 26.58
N PRO A 362 6.92 6.98 26.31
CA PRO A 362 7.09 5.61 26.78
C PRO A 362 7.22 5.49 28.30
N ASP A 363 7.67 6.53 28.99
CA ASP A 363 7.92 6.53 30.45
C ASP A 363 6.74 6.03 31.28
N LYS A 364 5.50 6.33 30.84
CA LYS A 364 4.29 5.85 31.51
C LYS A 364 3.91 4.42 31.16
N MET A 365 4.48 3.85 30.09
CA MET A 365 4.20 2.48 29.67
C MET A 365 5.04 1.45 30.42
N PHE A 366 6.20 1.85 30.93
CA PHE A 366 7.15 0.97 31.64
C PHE A 366 7.09 1.10 33.16
N GLU A 367 6.57 2.22 33.69
CA GLU A 367 6.35 2.40 35.13
C GLU A 367 5.25 1.50 35.71
N HIS A 368 4.32 1.05 34.85
CA HIS A 368 3.30 0.08 35.23
C HIS A 368 3.61 -1.22 34.51
N GLY A 369 4.38 -2.07 35.14
CA GLY A 369 4.51 -3.46 34.72
C GLY A 369 3.12 -4.02 34.51
N TYR A 370 2.76 -4.33 33.27
CA TYR A 370 1.50 -4.93 32.80
C TYR A 370 0.26 -4.57 33.67
N GLY A 371 0.07 -3.29 33.97
CA GLY A 371 -1.08 -2.78 34.70
C GLY A 371 -2.28 -2.75 33.78
N ARG A 372 -3.32 -3.46 34.19
CA ARG A 372 -4.66 -3.35 33.62
C ARG A 372 -5.03 -1.88 33.52
N ASP A 373 -5.14 -1.36 32.33
CA ASP A 373 -5.72 -0.05 32.09
C ASP A 373 -7.25 -0.20 32.21
N ASP A 374 -7.76 0.00 33.44
CA ASP A 374 -9.17 0.10 33.72
C ASP A 374 -9.66 1.46 33.22
N GLY A 375 -9.98 1.57 31.97
CA GLY A 375 -10.73 2.73 31.55
C GLY A 375 -10.35 3.38 30.23
N GLY A 376 -11.09 3.07 29.28
CA GLY A 376 -11.16 3.79 28.01
C GLY A 376 -11.43 2.84 26.86
N MET A 377 -12.66 2.40 26.74
CA MET A 377 -13.13 1.80 25.50
C MET A 377 -12.89 2.76 24.33
N ALA A 378 -11.71 2.73 23.76
CA ALA A 378 -11.58 3.08 22.36
C ALA A 378 -12.17 1.91 21.61
N GLY A 379 -13.43 2.04 21.18
CA GLY A 379 -14.14 0.98 20.49
C GLY A 379 -13.41 0.54 19.23
N PHE A 380 -13.53 -0.71 18.99
CA PHE A 380 -13.34 -1.26 17.66
C PHE A 380 -14.19 -0.50 16.66
#